data_7e70a80b4248c075cb0fde050fd0ce20
#
_entry.id   7e70a80b4248c075cb0fde050fd0ce20
#
_cell.length_a   1.000
_cell.length_b   1.000
_cell.length_c   1.000
_cell.angle_alpha   90.00
_cell.angle_beta   90.00
_cell.angle_gamma   90.00
#
_symmetry.space_group_name_H-M   'P 1'
#
loop_
_entity.id
_entity.type
_entity.pdbx_description
1 polymer ?
#
loop_
_entity_poly.entity_id
_entity_poly.type
_entity_poly.pdbx_seq_one_letter_code
_entity_poly.pdbx_strand_id
1 'polypeptide(L)'
;MVNNSSYPGPIKLMVVDDEKDILRIIKRDLEADNNSFRVDTFHSSELALQAFDNHPKDYYDLILTDIRMPKINGFELYRRIKEKNPSMKIAFITAFEINKDEFNKVLPSIDVKDFIIKPISMSDLIVKLIAIVKRS
;
A
#
# COMPACT_ATOMS: atom_id res chain seq x y z
N MET A 1 -16.89 -21.95 6.53
CA MET A 1 -16.80 -20.58 7.03
C MET A 1 -17.24 -19.61 5.95
N VAL A 2 -18.08 -18.69 6.34
CA VAL A 2 -18.48 -17.68 5.39
C VAL A 2 -17.36 -16.63 5.32
N ASN A 3 -16.83 -16.48 4.14
CA ASN A 3 -15.92 -15.40 3.89
C ASN A 3 -16.75 -14.13 3.69
N ASN A 4 -16.67 -13.19 4.61
CA ASN A 4 -17.39 -11.92 4.49
C ASN A 4 -16.89 -11.09 3.33
N SER A 5 -15.75 -11.42 2.79
CA SER A 5 -15.21 -10.79 1.60
C SER A 5 -15.62 -11.58 0.39
N SER A 6 -16.13 -10.92 -0.64
CA SER A 6 -16.34 -11.55 -1.94
C SER A 6 -15.01 -11.81 -2.64
N TYR A 7 -13.91 -11.40 -2.04
CA TYR A 7 -12.58 -11.54 -2.63
C TYR A 7 -12.09 -12.99 -2.53
N PRO A 8 -11.70 -13.62 -3.65
CA PRO A 8 -11.24 -15.00 -3.63
C PRO A 8 -9.82 -15.09 -3.07
N GLY A 9 -9.70 -15.66 -1.89
CA GLY A 9 -8.41 -15.88 -1.24
C GLY A 9 -7.86 -14.65 -0.55
N PRO A 10 -6.62 -14.74 -0.04
CA PRO A 10 -6.01 -13.63 0.68
C PRO A 10 -5.65 -12.46 -0.25
N ILE A 11 -5.77 -11.26 0.28
CA ILE A 11 -5.35 -10.05 -0.40
C ILE A 11 -3.81 -10.03 -0.41
N LYS A 12 -3.24 -9.93 -1.59
CA LYS A 12 -1.80 -9.81 -1.76
C LYS A 12 -1.40 -8.36 -1.66
N LEU A 13 -0.76 -8.00 -0.57
CA LEU A 13 -0.41 -6.63 -0.22
C LEU A 13 1.09 -6.42 -0.26
N MET A 14 1.52 -5.36 -0.93
CA MET A 14 2.88 -4.87 -0.83
C MET A 14 2.90 -3.70 0.14
N VAL A 15 3.80 -3.71 1.13
CA VAL A 15 3.97 -2.60 2.07
C VAL A 15 5.38 -2.06 1.97
N VAL A 16 5.49 -0.75 1.77
CA VAL A 16 6.77 -0.07 1.59
C VAL A 16 6.92 1.03 2.65
N ASP A 17 7.95 0.93 3.48
CA ASP A 17 8.23 1.89 4.54
C ASP A 17 9.70 1.74 4.92
N ASP A 18 10.42 2.82 5.10
CA ASP A 18 11.84 2.74 5.47
C ASP A 18 12.06 2.37 6.94
N GLU A 19 11.01 2.34 7.75
CA GLU A 19 11.07 1.89 9.14
C GLU A 19 10.78 0.39 9.24
N LYS A 20 11.84 -0.39 9.42
CA LYS A 20 11.72 -1.86 9.45
C LYS A 20 10.82 -2.38 10.56
N ASP A 21 10.77 -1.70 11.70
CA ASP A 21 9.92 -2.11 12.81
C ASP A 21 8.44 -2.01 12.46
N ILE A 22 8.08 -0.96 11.75
CA ILE A 22 6.70 -0.76 11.28
C ILE A 22 6.31 -1.86 10.30
N LEU A 23 7.19 -2.19 9.37
CA LEU A 23 6.95 -3.26 8.40
C LEU A 23 6.70 -4.59 9.11
N ARG A 24 7.51 -4.90 10.11
CA ARG A 24 7.37 -6.14 10.86
C ARG A 24 6.02 -6.23 11.58
N ILE A 25 5.60 -5.14 12.21
CA ILE A 25 4.34 -5.09 12.94
C ILE A 25 3.16 -5.23 11.98
N ILE A 26 3.18 -4.49 10.88
CA ILE A 26 2.09 -4.55 9.88
C ILE A 26 1.96 -5.96 9.31
N LYS A 27 3.08 -6.57 8.91
CA LYS A 27 3.06 -7.91 8.35
C LYS A 27 2.51 -8.92 9.35
N ARG A 28 3.02 -8.89 10.60
CA ARG A 28 2.58 -9.81 11.64
C ARG A 28 1.07 -9.69 11.90
N ASP A 29 0.59 -8.47 12.07
CA ASP A 29 -0.79 -8.25 12.48
C ASP A 29 -1.78 -8.47 11.33
N LEU A 30 -1.42 -8.10 10.12
CA LEU A 30 -2.29 -8.32 8.97
C LEU A 30 -2.36 -9.80 8.60
N GLU A 31 -1.24 -10.52 8.65
CA GLU A 31 -1.24 -11.94 8.32
C GLU A 31 -1.93 -12.80 9.39
N ALA A 32 -2.05 -12.27 10.60
CA ALA A 32 -2.77 -12.95 11.67
C ALA A 32 -4.29 -12.81 11.55
N ASP A 33 -4.79 -11.94 10.67
CA ASP A 33 -6.22 -11.66 10.53
C ASP A 33 -6.90 -12.69 9.65
N ASN A 34 -7.17 -13.89 10.20
CA ASN A 34 -7.91 -14.97 9.52
C ASN A 34 -7.43 -15.28 8.11
N ASN A 35 -6.13 -15.17 7.87
CA ASN A 35 -5.55 -15.37 6.53
C ASN A 35 -6.12 -14.42 5.47
N SER A 36 -6.57 -13.24 5.88
CA SER A 36 -7.13 -12.26 4.96
C SER A 36 -6.06 -11.59 4.08
N PHE A 37 -4.79 -11.64 4.53
CA PHE A 37 -3.71 -10.95 3.83
C PHE A 37 -2.50 -11.84 3.66
N ARG A 38 -1.80 -11.63 2.54
CA ARG A 38 -0.41 -12.03 2.33
C ARG A 38 0.39 -10.76 2.13
N VAL A 39 1.42 -10.56 2.94
CA VAL A 39 2.12 -9.27 2.99
C VAL A 39 3.58 -9.45 2.63
N ASP A 40 4.00 -8.77 1.57
CA ASP A 40 5.41 -8.61 1.22
C ASP A 40 5.85 -7.22 1.65
N THR A 41 6.94 -7.12 2.39
CA THR A 41 7.42 -5.84 2.92
C THR A 41 8.74 -5.46 2.30
N PHE A 42 8.90 -4.16 2.04
CA PHE A 42 10.11 -3.62 1.45
C PHE A 42 10.48 -2.33 2.17
N HIS A 43 11.76 -2.21 2.54
CA HIS A 43 12.20 -1.03 3.28
C HIS A 43 12.74 0.08 2.36
N SER A 44 12.57 -0.06 1.06
CA SER A 44 12.89 0.99 0.10
C SER A 44 12.02 0.85 -1.15
N SER A 45 11.83 1.96 -1.85
CA SER A 45 11.10 1.96 -3.12
C SER A 45 11.82 1.17 -4.20
N GLU A 46 13.16 1.18 -4.18
CA GLU A 46 13.95 0.42 -5.16
C GLU A 46 13.68 -1.08 -5.05
N LEU A 47 13.67 -1.60 -3.81
CA LEU A 47 13.36 -3.01 -3.58
C LEU A 47 11.93 -3.33 -3.97
N ALA A 48 11.01 -2.43 -3.68
CA ALA A 48 9.61 -2.60 -4.05
C ALA A 48 9.44 -2.66 -5.58
N LEU A 49 10.14 -1.80 -6.31
CA LEU A 49 10.08 -1.79 -7.78
C LEU A 49 10.67 -3.07 -8.36
N GLN A 50 11.77 -3.56 -7.80
CA GLN A 50 12.34 -4.84 -8.22
C GLN A 50 11.34 -5.99 -8.04
N ALA A 51 10.69 -6.04 -6.89
CA ALA A 51 9.71 -7.07 -6.61
C ALA A 51 8.51 -6.95 -7.55
N PHE A 52 8.05 -5.73 -7.81
CA PHE A 52 6.94 -5.51 -8.72
C PHE A 52 7.28 -6.01 -10.13
N ASP A 53 8.48 -5.75 -10.59
CA ASP A 53 8.94 -6.17 -11.92
C ASP A 53 9.14 -7.69 -12.02
N ASN A 54 9.43 -8.36 -10.90
CA ASN A 54 9.68 -9.79 -10.87
C ASN A 54 8.40 -10.64 -10.84
N HIS A 55 7.24 -9.99 -10.76
CA HIS A 55 5.94 -10.66 -10.76
C HIS A 55 5.09 -10.17 -11.92
N PRO A 56 4.02 -10.91 -12.29
CA PRO A 56 3.03 -10.36 -13.21
C PRO A 56 2.47 -9.03 -12.69
N LYS A 57 2.05 -8.16 -13.60
CA LYS A 57 1.62 -6.79 -13.25
C LYS A 57 0.45 -6.75 -12.28
N ASP A 58 -0.36 -7.81 -12.25
CA ASP A 58 -1.52 -7.94 -11.37
C ASP A 58 -1.28 -8.84 -10.17
N TYR A 59 -0.02 -9.13 -9.86
CA TYR A 59 0.30 -10.04 -8.74
C TYR A 59 -0.17 -9.47 -7.41
N TYR A 60 0.07 -8.19 -7.15
CA TYR A 60 -0.39 -7.53 -5.92
C TYR A 60 -1.78 -6.95 -6.13
N ASP A 61 -2.61 -7.06 -5.12
CA ASP A 61 -3.96 -6.47 -5.12
C ASP A 61 -3.95 -5.02 -4.66
N LEU A 62 -2.96 -4.66 -3.85
CA LEU A 62 -2.84 -3.33 -3.29
C LEU A 62 -1.39 -3.07 -2.87
N ILE A 63 -0.95 -1.84 -3.06
CA ILE A 63 0.33 -1.36 -2.56
C ILE A 63 0.06 -0.28 -1.53
N LEU A 64 0.64 -0.46 -0.33
CA LEU A 64 0.58 0.51 0.75
C LEU A 64 1.98 1.07 0.95
N THR A 65 2.16 2.36 0.78
CA THR A 65 3.49 2.96 0.89
C THR A 65 3.50 4.20 1.76
N ASP A 66 4.57 4.38 2.54
CA ASP A 66 4.86 5.66 3.14
C ASP A 66 5.23 6.65 2.03
N ILE A 67 5.15 7.93 2.34
CA ILE A 67 5.49 8.99 1.38
C ILE A 67 6.96 9.37 1.53
N ARG A 68 7.41 9.66 2.75
CA ARG A 68 8.76 10.15 2.96
C ARG A 68 9.74 9.00 3.14
N MET A 69 10.50 8.74 2.09
CA MET A 69 11.54 7.73 2.06
C MET A 69 12.75 8.28 1.32
N PRO A 70 13.97 7.81 1.67
CA PRO A 70 15.17 8.24 0.95
C PRO A 70 15.12 7.86 -0.52
N LYS A 71 15.75 8.65 -1.34
CA LYS A 71 15.92 8.45 -2.79
C LYS A 71 14.61 8.55 -3.56
N ILE A 72 13.78 7.52 -3.53
CA ILE A 72 12.49 7.50 -4.24
C ILE A 72 11.39 7.55 -3.19
N ASN A 73 10.68 8.67 -3.12
CA ASN A 73 9.58 8.82 -2.17
C ASN A 73 8.32 8.09 -2.66
N GLY A 74 7.29 8.06 -1.82
CA GLY A 74 6.06 7.31 -2.13
C GLY A 74 5.32 7.84 -3.35
N PHE A 75 5.37 9.14 -3.62
CA PHE A 75 4.72 9.71 -4.79
C PHE A 75 5.43 9.30 -6.08
N GLU A 76 6.75 9.27 -6.06
CA GLU A 76 7.51 8.82 -7.22
C GLU A 76 7.33 7.32 -7.45
N LEU A 77 7.28 6.53 -6.35
CA LEU A 77 6.95 5.12 -6.44
C LEU A 77 5.59 4.92 -7.09
N TYR A 78 4.58 5.66 -6.64
CA TYR A 78 3.24 5.64 -7.22
C TYR A 78 3.29 5.88 -8.73
N ARG A 79 3.99 6.93 -9.14
CA ARG A 79 4.07 7.30 -10.55
C ARG A 79 4.69 6.18 -11.39
N ARG A 80 5.78 5.60 -10.91
CA ARG A 80 6.47 4.52 -11.63
C ARG A 80 5.64 3.25 -11.72
N ILE A 81 4.94 2.90 -10.64
CA ILE A 81 4.06 1.73 -10.65
C ILE A 81 2.90 1.95 -11.61
N LYS A 82 2.28 3.13 -11.59
CA LYS A 82 1.14 3.43 -12.47
C LYS A 82 1.53 3.44 -13.94
N GLU A 83 2.77 3.77 -14.27
CA GLU A 83 3.24 3.64 -15.64
C GLU A 83 3.25 2.19 -16.10
N LYS A 84 3.56 1.26 -15.20
CA LYS A 84 3.62 -0.18 -15.50
C LYS A 84 2.25 -0.82 -15.47
N ASN A 85 1.39 -0.40 -14.56
CA ASN A 85 0.03 -0.90 -14.43
C ASN A 85 -0.88 0.22 -13.95
N PRO A 86 -1.58 0.89 -14.87
CA PRO A 86 -2.47 2.00 -14.51
C PRO A 86 -3.61 1.61 -13.58
N SER A 87 -3.97 0.33 -13.54
CA SER A 87 -5.07 -0.16 -12.70
C SER A 87 -4.61 -0.54 -11.29
N MET A 88 -3.32 -0.49 -11.00
CA MET A 88 -2.80 -0.87 -9.69
C MET A 88 -3.35 0.05 -8.61
N LYS A 89 -3.92 -0.53 -7.57
CA LYS A 89 -4.42 0.24 -6.43
C LYS A 89 -3.27 0.54 -5.48
N ILE A 90 -3.13 1.81 -5.13
CA ILE A 90 -2.05 2.29 -4.27
C ILE A 90 -2.64 3.20 -3.21
N ALA A 91 -2.32 2.93 -1.95
CA ALA A 91 -2.70 3.77 -0.82
C ALA A 91 -1.43 4.27 -0.13
N PHE A 92 -1.55 5.42 0.52
CA PHE A 92 -0.45 6.03 1.25
C PHE A 92 -0.71 5.98 2.74
N ILE A 93 0.31 5.65 3.52
CA ILE A 93 0.24 5.72 4.97
C ILE A 93 1.40 6.61 5.44
N THR A 94 1.08 7.69 6.16
CA THR A 94 2.10 8.66 6.51
C THR A 94 1.76 9.36 7.82
N ALA A 95 2.80 9.70 8.59
CA ALA A 95 2.68 10.52 9.80
C ALA A 95 2.84 12.01 9.51
N PHE A 96 3.23 12.36 8.31
CA PHE A 96 3.61 13.72 7.97
C PHE A 96 2.48 14.47 7.29
N GLU A 97 2.49 15.79 7.47
CA GLU A 97 1.66 16.65 6.65
C GLU A 97 2.15 16.56 5.20
N ILE A 98 1.18 16.46 4.31
CA ILE A 98 1.49 16.34 2.89
C ILE A 98 1.85 17.71 2.37
N ASN A 99 3.03 17.83 1.74
CA ASN A 99 3.43 19.04 1.07
C ASN A 99 2.48 19.29 -0.10
N LYS A 100 1.85 20.47 -0.13
CA LYS A 100 0.87 20.80 -1.16
C LYS A 100 1.46 20.74 -2.56
N ASP A 101 2.70 21.18 -2.73
CA ASP A 101 3.33 21.16 -4.04
C ASP A 101 3.56 19.73 -4.53
N GLU A 102 4.02 18.84 -3.65
CA GLU A 102 4.18 17.44 -3.98
C GLU A 102 2.83 16.79 -4.28
N PHE A 103 1.82 17.09 -3.47
CA PHE A 103 0.48 16.58 -3.66
C PHE A 103 -0.10 17.04 -5.00
N ASN A 104 0.05 18.29 -5.34
CA ASN A 104 -0.47 18.85 -6.58
C ASN A 104 0.17 18.25 -7.83
N LYS A 105 1.41 17.77 -7.71
CA LYS A 105 2.09 17.11 -8.84
C LYS A 105 1.46 15.78 -9.23
N VAL A 106 0.80 15.12 -8.29
CA VAL A 106 0.20 13.80 -8.52
C VAL A 106 -1.31 13.86 -8.64
N LEU A 107 -1.93 14.98 -8.25
CA LEU A 107 -3.34 15.22 -8.50
C LEU A 107 -3.58 15.46 -10.00
N PRO A 108 -4.71 15.06 -10.53
CA PRO A 108 -5.88 14.43 -9.91
C PRO A 108 -5.82 12.91 -9.86
N SER A 109 -4.68 12.30 -10.07
CA SER A 109 -4.51 10.85 -10.14
C SER A 109 -4.80 10.15 -8.81
N ILE A 110 -4.61 10.85 -7.70
CA ILE A 110 -4.75 10.28 -6.35
C ILE A 110 -6.04 10.77 -5.70
N ASP A 111 -6.83 9.81 -5.21
CA ASP A 111 -8.00 10.11 -4.42
C ASP A 111 -7.59 10.34 -2.96
N VAL A 112 -8.16 11.37 -2.30
CA VAL A 112 -7.91 11.62 -0.88
C VAL A 112 -8.24 10.43 0.00
N LYS A 113 -9.16 9.57 -0.42
CA LYS A 113 -9.51 8.35 0.32
C LYS A 113 -8.36 7.37 0.42
N ASP A 114 -7.36 7.51 -0.43
CA ASP A 114 -6.21 6.63 -0.46
C ASP A 114 -5.11 7.07 0.50
N PHE A 115 -5.33 8.15 1.25
CA PHE A 115 -4.41 8.61 2.28
C PHE A 115 -4.85 8.11 3.65
N ILE A 116 -3.94 7.46 4.35
CA ILE A 116 -4.14 6.96 5.72
C ILE A 116 -3.12 7.67 6.60
N ILE A 117 -3.60 8.34 7.65
CA ILE A 117 -2.74 9.14 8.52
C ILE A 117 -2.38 8.33 9.77
N LYS A 118 -1.08 8.23 10.05
CA LYS A 118 -0.59 7.64 11.30
C LYS A 118 -0.82 8.62 12.47
N PRO A 119 -1.06 8.14 13.69
CA PRO A 119 -1.22 6.75 14.07
C PRO A 119 -2.61 6.24 13.74
N ILE A 120 -2.69 4.97 13.37
CA ILE A 120 -3.96 4.30 13.09
C ILE A 120 -3.94 2.95 13.79
N SER A 121 -5.08 2.55 14.35
CA SER A 121 -5.19 1.22 14.94
C SER A 121 -5.11 0.17 13.86
N MET A 122 -4.64 -1.02 14.22
CA MET A 122 -4.54 -2.10 13.22
C MET A 122 -5.92 -2.51 12.72
N SER A 123 -6.93 -2.52 13.59
CA SER A 123 -8.30 -2.84 13.16
C SER A 123 -8.84 -1.82 12.16
N ASP A 124 -8.58 -0.54 12.36
CA ASP A 124 -9.01 0.49 11.42
C ASP A 124 -8.25 0.39 10.09
N LEU A 125 -6.97 0.07 10.17
CA LEU A 125 -6.16 -0.13 8.97
C LEU A 125 -6.70 -1.28 8.12
N ILE A 126 -7.02 -2.41 8.75
CA ILE A 126 -7.59 -3.57 8.07
C ILE A 126 -8.88 -3.19 7.35
N VAL A 127 -9.78 -2.48 8.02
CA VAL A 127 -11.05 -2.03 7.42
C VAL A 127 -10.81 -1.17 6.20
N LYS A 128 -9.90 -0.21 6.31
CA LYS A 128 -9.57 0.69 5.20
C LYS A 128 -8.96 -0.04 4.01
N LEU A 129 -8.02 -0.96 4.27
CA LEU A 129 -7.38 -1.71 3.19
C LEU A 129 -8.38 -2.58 2.44
N ILE A 130 -9.26 -3.27 3.16
CA ILE A 130 -10.30 -4.09 2.53
C ILE A 130 -11.22 -3.21 1.68
N ALA A 131 -11.62 -2.05 2.19
CA ALA A 131 -12.49 -1.13 1.45
C ALA A 131 -11.84 -0.67 0.15
N ILE A 132 -10.54 -0.37 0.16
CA ILE A 132 -9.82 0.06 -1.04
C ILE A 132 -9.76 -1.06 -2.08
N VAL A 133 -9.46 -2.28 -1.65
CA VAL A 133 -9.36 -3.43 -2.56
C VAL A 133 -10.70 -3.72 -3.21
N LYS A 134 -11.80 -3.55 -2.50
CA LYS A 134 -13.15 -3.83 -3.01
C LYS A 134 -13.70 -2.75 -3.93
N ARG A 135 -13.09 -1.59 -3.98
CA ARG A 135 -13.55 -0.52 -4.89
C ARG A 135 -13.33 -0.93 -6.35
N SER A 136 -14.32 -0.60 -7.15
CA SER A 136 -14.23 -0.83 -8.61
C SER A 136 -13.38 0.23 -9.29
#